data_211a0c64b04efc149dd83e83aef503b8
#
_entry.id   211a0c64b04efc149dd83e83aef503b8
#
_cell.length_a   1.000
_cell.length_b   1.000
_cell.length_c   1.000
_cell.angle_alpha   90.00
_cell.angle_beta   90.00
_cell.angle_gamma   90.00
#
_symmetry.space_group_name_H-M   'P 1'
#
loop_
_entity.id
_entity.type
_entity.pdbx_description
1 polymer ?
#
loop_
_entity_poly.entity_id
_entity_poly.type
_entity_poly.pdbx_seq_one_letter_code
_entity_poly.pdbx_strand_id
1 'polypeptide(L)' 'MNIKYVGKNGNKADSGKVHVYNGDRTGCGEIISDNRDEWQETSEAVTCDRNGCREQQV' A
#
# COMPACT_ATOMS: atom_id res chain seq x y z
N MET A 1 -1.32 -2.85 11.20
CA MET A 1 -2.18 -1.99 10.39
C MET A 1 -1.65 -1.95 8.97
N ASN A 2 -2.53 -1.83 8.01
CA ASN A 2 -2.14 -1.79 6.60
C ASN A 2 -2.22 -0.36 6.07
N ILE A 3 -1.87 -0.17 4.79
CA ILE A 3 -1.86 1.16 4.21
C ILE A 3 -2.45 1.11 2.81
N LYS A 4 -3.18 2.15 2.44
CA LYS A 4 -3.89 2.24 1.18
C LYS A 4 -3.41 3.47 0.42
N TYR A 5 -3.16 3.34 -0.88
CA TYR A 5 -2.83 4.48 -1.71
C TYR A 5 -4.13 5.20 -2.11
N VAL A 6 -4.23 6.46 -1.75
CA VAL A 6 -5.42 7.26 -2.02
C VAL A 6 -5.11 8.47 -2.90
N GLY A 7 -3.91 8.52 -3.47
CA GLY A 7 -3.51 9.61 -4.35
C GLY A 7 -4.18 9.53 -5.71
N LYS A 8 -3.94 10.55 -6.52
CA LYS A 8 -4.55 10.68 -7.83
C LYS A 8 -3.62 10.27 -8.98
N ASN A 9 -2.45 9.77 -8.65
CA ASN A 9 -1.47 9.39 -9.67
C ASN A 9 -1.86 8.02 -10.24
N GLY A 10 -2.44 8.03 -11.42
CA GLY A 10 -2.88 6.81 -12.08
C GLY A 10 -1.76 5.86 -12.49
N ASN A 11 -0.51 6.32 -12.43
CA ASN A 11 0.65 5.48 -12.72
C ASN A 11 1.03 4.59 -11.54
N LYS A 12 0.49 4.83 -10.37
CA LYS A 12 0.70 3.91 -9.25
C LYS A 12 -0.16 2.68 -9.50
N ALA A 13 0.50 1.56 -9.70
CA ALA A 13 -0.14 0.37 -10.20
C ALA A 13 -1.28 -0.11 -9.30
N ASP A 14 -1.18 0.07 -8.02
CA ASP A 14 -2.13 -0.50 -7.08
C ASP A 14 -2.93 0.58 -6.37
N SER A 15 -3.27 1.64 -7.10
CA SER A 15 -4.12 2.71 -6.58
C SER A 15 -5.44 2.12 -6.07
N GLY A 16 -5.81 2.47 -4.86
CA GLY A 16 -7.02 1.96 -4.21
C GLY A 16 -6.87 0.62 -3.54
N LYS A 17 -5.75 -0.07 -3.76
CA LYS A 17 -5.51 -1.34 -3.08
C LYS A 17 -4.88 -1.12 -1.72
N VAL A 18 -5.09 -2.10 -0.85
CA VAL A 18 -4.52 -2.08 0.51
C VAL A 18 -3.25 -2.92 0.51
N HIS A 19 -2.18 -2.33 1.05
CA HIS A 19 -0.86 -2.94 1.08
C HIS A 19 -0.43 -3.21 2.51
N VAL A 20 0.56 -4.08 2.68
CA VAL A 20 1.22 -4.25 3.95
C VAL A 20 1.99 -2.96 4.27
N TYR A 21 1.83 -2.45 5.48
CA TYR A 21 2.52 -1.23 5.92
C TYR A 21 3.81 -1.63 6.63
N ASN A 22 4.93 -1.19 6.09
CA ASN A 22 6.24 -1.56 6.61
C ASN A 22 7.09 -0.30 6.77
N GLY A 23 6.66 0.58 7.68
CA GLY A 23 7.38 1.81 7.96
C GLY A 23 7.22 2.84 6.85
N ASP A 24 8.28 3.11 6.11
CA ASP A 24 8.24 4.07 5.00
C ASP A 24 8.03 3.40 3.65
N ARG A 25 7.74 2.10 3.64
CA ARG A 25 7.50 1.34 2.41
C ARG A 25 6.33 0.40 2.61
N THR A 26 5.73 -0.03 1.49
CA THR A 26 4.79 -1.14 1.53
C THR A 26 5.55 -2.46 1.53
N GLY A 27 4.87 -3.55 1.84
CA GLY A 27 5.50 -4.87 1.78
C GLY A 27 5.98 -5.23 0.38
N CYS A 28 5.34 -4.70 -0.65
CA CYS A 28 5.73 -4.97 -2.04
C CYS A 28 6.79 -3.99 -2.56
N GLY A 29 7.26 -3.05 -1.74
CA GLY A 29 8.39 -2.20 -2.10
C GLY A 29 8.07 -0.79 -2.54
N GLU A 30 6.80 -0.38 -2.52
CA GLU A 30 6.44 1.00 -2.84
C GLU A 30 6.92 1.94 -1.74
N ILE A 31 7.49 3.08 -2.13
CA ILE A 31 7.98 4.06 -1.16
C ILE A 31 6.82 4.96 -0.73
N ILE A 32 6.60 5.06 0.57
CA ILE A 32 5.53 5.87 1.15
C ILE A 32 6.03 7.26 1.51
N SER A 33 7.29 7.36 1.97
CA SER A 33 7.82 8.59 2.53
C SER A 33 7.88 9.74 1.53
N ASP A 34 7.96 9.46 0.23
CA ASP A 34 8.05 10.49 -0.81
C ASP A 34 6.73 11.23 -1.00
N ASN A 35 5.62 10.59 -0.69
CA ASN A 35 4.30 11.16 -0.92
C ASN A 35 3.32 10.68 0.15
N ARG A 36 3.72 10.84 1.40
CA ARG A 36 2.99 10.31 2.55
C ARG A 36 1.55 10.80 2.61
N ASP A 37 1.29 11.99 2.09
CA ASP A 37 -0.06 12.56 2.08
C ASP A 37 -1.00 11.82 1.12
N GLU A 38 -0.45 10.98 0.23
CA GLU A 38 -1.25 10.17 -0.68
C GLU A 38 -1.51 8.77 -0.14
N TRP A 39 -1.08 8.48 1.07
CA TRP A 39 -1.25 7.17 1.70
C TRP A 39 -2.06 7.30 2.97
N GLN A 40 -2.90 6.33 3.23
CA GLN A 40 -3.76 6.32 4.40
C GLN A 40 -3.66 4.99 5.11
N GLU A 41 -3.39 5.01 6.42
CA GLU A 41 -3.40 3.80 7.21
C GLU A 41 -4.82 3.29 7.35
N THR A 42 -4.97 1.97 7.37
CA THR A 42 -6.28 1.36 7.40
C THR A 42 -6.21 0.01 8.10
N SER A 43 -7.32 -0.42 8.67
CA SER A 43 -7.45 -1.76 9.25
C SER A 43 -8.03 -2.75 8.24
N GLU A 44 -8.27 -2.34 7.01
CA GLU A 44 -8.79 -3.24 5.98
C GLU A 44 -7.76 -4.32 5.66
N ALA A 45 -8.25 -5.45 5.15
CA ALA A 45 -7.37 -6.54 4.75
C ALA A 45 -6.58 -6.17 3.50
N VAL A 46 -5.38 -6.75 3.37
CA VAL A 46 -4.51 -6.50 2.22
C VAL A 46 -5.18 -7.04 0.96
N THR A 47 -5.21 -6.22 -0.09
CA THR A 47 -5.75 -6.60 -1.39
C THR A 47 -4.69 -6.55 -2.50
N CYS A 48 -3.49 -6.07 -2.19
CA CYS A 48 -2.40 -6.00 -3.16
C CYS A 48 -1.89 -7.40 -3.49
N ASP A 49 -1.73 -7.70 -4.79
CA ASP A 49 -1.34 -9.03 -5.26
C ASP A 49 0.16 -9.16 -5.50
N ARG A 50 0.93 -8.12 -5.25
CA ARG A 50 2.37 -8.16 -5.51
C ARG A 50 3.11 -8.93 -4.44
N ASN A 51 4.26 -9.46 -4.80
CA ASN A 51 5.13 -10.15 -3.85
C ASN A 51 5.45 -9.23 -2.68
N GLY A 52 5.39 -9.78 -1.48
CA GLY A 52 5.62 -8.99 -0.27
C GLY A 52 4.33 -8.52 0.38
N CYS A 53 3.29 -8.23 -0.42
CA CYS A 53 1.96 -7.93 0.10
C CYS A 53 1.05 -9.16 -0.02
N ARG A 54 1.13 -9.86 -1.13
CA ARG A 54 0.24 -11.00 -1.39
C ARG A 54 0.29 -12.05 -0.30
N GLU A 55 1.47 -12.27 0.29
CA GLU A 55 1.62 -13.27 1.34
C GLU A 55 0.85 -12.92 2.61
N GLN A 56 0.43 -11.67 2.74
CA GLN A 56 -0.32 -11.19 3.89
C GLN A 56 -1.80 -11.11 3.64
N GLN A 57 -2.25 -11.48 2.46
CA GLN A 57 -3.68 -11.54 2.18
C GLN A 57 -4.32 -12.65 3.00
N VAL A 58 -5.52 -12.40 3.46
CA VAL A 58 -6.25 -13.35 4.27
C VAL A 58 -7.39 -13.95 3.48
#